data_41bc4e5d076cb5277724cc17eb6b768f
#
_entry.id   41bc4e5d076cb5277724cc17eb6b768f
#
_cell.length_a   1.000
_cell.length_b   1.000
_cell.length_c   1.000
_cell.angle_alpha   90.00
_cell.angle_beta   90.00
_cell.angle_gamma   90.00
#
_symmetry.space_group_name_H-M   'P 1'
#
loop_
_entity.id
_entity.type
_entity.pdbx_description
1 polymer ?
#
loop_
_entity_poly.entity_id
_entity_poly.type
_entity_poly.pdbx_seq_one_letter_code
_entity_poly.pdbx_strand_id
1 'polypeptide(L)'
;MRSIFIFSSVVLFSISSFAQNTIKTMFYNVLEFPELNPNRISLLEDILQDYAPDIFMVCELQSQEGADTILNVALNGESGNTNIYSAAPYFENQSGGGDLQQALFYRNDMFVLENTEIINTPVRDINKYTLLLNTTAQDTNPIRIYAYVTHLKSSQGSA
;
A
#
# COMPACT_ATOMS: atom_id res chain seq x y z
N MET A 1 18.24 -71.20 -17.74
CA MET A 1 17.54 -70.17 -16.93
C MET A 1 17.78 -68.80 -17.55
N ARG A 2 16.71 -68.19 -18.11
CA ARG A 2 16.81 -66.83 -18.66
C ARG A 2 16.27 -65.86 -17.58
N SER A 3 17.13 -65.00 -17.05
CA SER A 3 16.74 -63.94 -16.10
C SER A 3 16.12 -62.76 -16.89
N ILE A 4 14.89 -62.41 -16.60
CA ILE A 4 14.19 -61.26 -17.15
C ILE A 4 14.43 -60.08 -16.17
N PHE A 5 15.18 -59.06 -16.60
CA PHE A 5 15.32 -57.79 -15.89
C PHE A 5 14.13 -56.90 -16.25
N ILE A 6 13.24 -56.63 -15.27
CA ILE A 6 12.19 -55.65 -15.42
C ILE A 6 12.74 -54.28 -15.03
N PHE A 7 12.90 -53.39 -15.98
CA PHE A 7 13.28 -52.01 -15.77
C PHE A 7 11.98 -51.21 -15.40
N SER A 8 11.83 -50.88 -14.13
CA SER A 8 10.73 -50.00 -13.66
C SER A 8 11.15 -48.57 -13.88
N SER A 9 10.54 -47.90 -14.85
CA SER A 9 10.77 -46.47 -15.14
C SER A 9 9.88 -45.68 -14.22
N VAL A 10 10.48 -44.98 -13.23
CA VAL A 10 9.79 -44.03 -12.35
C VAL A 10 9.69 -42.69 -13.09
N VAL A 11 8.49 -42.32 -13.52
CA VAL A 11 8.20 -40.99 -14.08
C VAL A 11 7.96 -40.03 -12.92
N LEU A 12 8.91 -39.14 -12.65
CA LEU A 12 8.77 -38.05 -11.70
C LEU A 12 7.97 -36.93 -12.37
N PHE A 13 6.72 -36.77 -11.97
CA PHE A 13 5.92 -35.58 -12.30
C PHE A 13 6.36 -34.42 -11.39
N SER A 14 7.02 -33.44 -11.97
CA SER A 14 7.26 -32.15 -11.30
C SER A 14 5.95 -31.38 -11.24
N ILE A 15 5.31 -31.33 -10.09
CA ILE A 15 4.18 -30.43 -9.84
C ILE A 15 4.78 -29.05 -9.63
N SER A 16 4.67 -28.18 -10.63
CA SER A 16 4.97 -26.75 -10.45
C SER A 16 3.92 -26.16 -9.54
N SER A 17 4.24 -25.98 -8.25
CA SER A 17 3.43 -25.21 -7.32
C SER A 17 3.56 -23.74 -7.69
N PHE A 18 2.52 -23.15 -8.26
CA PHE A 18 2.44 -21.70 -8.40
C PHE A 18 2.20 -21.14 -6.99
N ALA A 19 3.22 -20.52 -6.41
CA ALA A 19 3.02 -19.73 -5.20
C ALA A 19 2.11 -18.55 -5.56
N GLN A 20 0.92 -18.53 -4.99
CA GLN A 20 0.01 -17.39 -5.12
C GLN A 20 0.55 -16.28 -4.20
N ASN A 21 1.10 -15.22 -4.78
CA ASN A 21 1.48 -14.02 -4.03
C ASN A 21 0.21 -13.24 -3.69
N THR A 22 -0.07 -13.11 -2.42
CA THR A 22 -1.17 -12.27 -1.92
C THR A 22 -0.60 -10.90 -1.56
N ILE A 23 -1.27 -9.83 -1.98
CA ILE A 23 -0.95 -8.46 -1.60
C ILE A 23 -1.94 -8.04 -0.52
N LYS A 24 -1.42 -7.66 0.65
CA LYS A 24 -2.21 -7.14 1.76
C LYS A 24 -2.39 -5.63 1.61
N THR A 25 -3.62 -5.17 1.51
CA THR A 25 -3.93 -3.75 1.44
C THR A 25 -4.74 -3.31 2.65
N MET A 26 -4.51 -2.09 3.12
CA MET A 26 -5.26 -1.48 4.20
C MET A 26 -5.63 -0.05 3.83
N PHE A 27 -6.88 0.35 4.11
CA PHE A 27 -7.34 1.72 4.04
C PHE A 27 -7.84 2.15 5.42
N TYR A 28 -7.41 3.32 5.89
CA TYR A 28 -7.74 3.81 7.22
C TYR A 28 -8.06 5.32 7.21
N ASN A 29 -9.16 5.70 7.84
CA ASN A 29 -9.44 7.10 8.13
C ASN A 29 -8.69 7.49 9.41
N VAL A 30 -7.72 8.41 9.28
CA VAL A 30 -6.89 8.83 10.42
C VAL A 30 -7.49 9.97 11.23
N LEU A 31 -8.70 10.41 10.89
CA LEU A 31 -9.52 11.37 11.63
C LEU A 31 -8.73 12.62 12.04
N GLU A 32 -8.45 13.48 11.05
CA GLU A 32 -7.77 14.75 11.23
C GLU A 32 -6.40 14.62 11.95
N PHE A 33 -5.62 13.64 11.51
CA PHE A 33 -4.28 13.43 12.05
C PHE A 33 -3.27 14.40 11.40
N PRO A 34 -2.34 15.03 12.15
CA PRO A 34 -2.00 14.78 13.56
C PRO A 34 -2.71 15.71 14.56
N GLU A 35 -3.37 16.79 14.13
CA GLU A 35 -3.77 17.89 15.05
C GLU A 35 -4.79 17.44 16.09
N LEU A 36 -5.83 16.70 15.69
CA LEU A 36 -6.90 16.34 16.62
C LEU A 36 -6.43 15.38 17.72
N ASN A 37 -5.54 14.47 17.41
CA ASN A 37 -5.02 13.48 18.36
C ASN A 37 -3.61 13.00 17.99
N PRO A 38 -2.54 13.73 18.28
CA PRO A 38 -1.18 13.34 17.91
C PRO A 38 -0.73 12.04 18.59
N ASN A 39 -1.26 11.72 19.77
CA ASN A 39 -0.90 10.50 20.52
C ASN A 39 -1.47 9.21 19.89
N ARG A 40 -2.26 9.28 18.82
CA ARG A 40 -2.72 8.08 18.09
C ARG A 40 -1.63 7.34 17.34
N ILE A 41 -0.49 7.97 17.17
CA ILE A 41 0.58 7.35 16.39
C ILE A 41 1.01 6.00 16.96
N SER A 42 1.08 5.86 18.30
CA SER A 42 1.43 4.59 18.93
C SER A 42 0.38 3.49 18.70
N LEU A 43 -0.92 3.86 18.74
CA LEU A 43 -1.98 2.90 18.40
C LEU A 43 -1.95 2.50 16.93
N LEU A 44 -1.66 3.45 16.04
CA LEU A 44 -1.52 3.17 14.62
C LEU A 44 -0.30 2.29 14.35
N GLU A 45 0.80 2.52 15.06
CA GLU A 45 1.99 1.68 15.02
C GLU A 45 1.67 0.23 15.40
N ASP A 46 0.99 -0.01 16.52
CA ASP A 46 0.58 -1.35 16.96
C ASP A 46 -0.26 -2.05 15.88
N ILE A 47 -1.25 -1.35 15.31
CA ILE A 47 -2.12 -1.89 14.27
C ILE A 47 -1.33 -2.25 12.99
N LEU A 48 -0.42 -1.36 12.57
CA LEU A 48 0.35 -1.55 11.34
C LEU A 48 1.43 -2.62 11.50
N GLN A 49 2.02 -2.76 12.68
CA GLN A 49 2.97 -3.84 12.97
C GLN A 49 2.29 -5.22 13.00
N ASP A 50 1.08 -5.30 13.57
CA ASP A 50 0.34 -6.57 13.62
C ASP A 50 -0.16 -6.98 12.22
N TYR A 51 -0.78 -6.08 11.48
CA TYR A 51 -1.33 -6.37 10.16
C TYR A 51 -0.25 -6.44 9.07
N ALA A 52 0.77 -5.59 9.12
CA ALA A 52 1.85 -5.44 8.15
C ALA A 52 1.35 -5.37 6.69
N PRO A 53 0.64 -4.30 6.30
CA PRO A 53 0.09 -4.16 4.95
C PRO A 53 1.20 -3.95 3.93
N ASP A 54 1.06 -4.49 2.72
CA ASP A 54 1.99 -4.23 1.63
C ASP A 54 1.72 -2.86 0.98
N ILE A 55 0.45 -2.42 1.00
CA ILE A 55 0.00 -1.09 0.59
C ILE A 55 -0.92 -0.54 1.67
N PHE A 56 -0.57 0.61 2.23
CA PHE A 56 -1.35 1.31 3.24
C PHE A 56 -1.82 2.66 2.69
N MET A 57 -3.11 2.92 2.80
CA MET A 57 -3.75 4.14 2.31
C MET A 57 -4.50 4.82 3.43
N VAL A 58 -4.44 6.14 3.47
CA VAL A 58 -5.14 6.94 4.50
C VAL A 58 -5.96 8.06 3.86
N CYS A 59 -7.00 8.47 4.59
CA CYS A 59 -7.71 9.73 4.36
C CYS A 59 -7.86 10.50 5.68
N GLU A 60 -8.27 11.76 5.59
CA GLU A 60 -8.31 12.73 6.70
C GLU A 60 -6.93 13.01 7.32
N LEU A 61 -5.91 13.03 6.49
CA LEU A 61 -4.58 13.49 6.85
C LEU A 61 -4.52 15.02 6.70
N GLN A 62 -3.94 15.73 7.66
CA GLN A 62 -3.93 17.20 7.66
C GLN A 62 -2.66 17.80 7.07
N SER A 63 -1.53 17.10 7.14
CA SER A 63 -0.26 17.70 6.74
C SER A 63 0.77 16.67 6.24
N GLN A 64 1.78 17.19 5.54
CA GLN A 64 2.98 16.41 5.17
C GLN A 64 3.68 15.86 6.43
N GLU A 65 3.76 16.64 7.52
CA GLU A 65 4.35 16.19 8.78
C GLU A 65 3.61 14.99 9.38
N GLY A 66 2.29 14.97 9.24
CA GLY A 66 1.48 13.80 9.61
C GLY A 66 1.82 12.56 8.76
N ALA A 67 2.00 12.74 7.45
CA ALA A 67 2.43 11.65 6.58
C ALA A 67 3.83 11.14 6.97
N ASP A 68 4.77 12.04 7.22
CA ASP A 68 6.13 11.70 7.62
C ASP A 68 6.16 10.97 8.97
N THR A 69 5.28 11.37 9.91
CA THR A 69 5.13 10.69 11.19
C THR A 69 4.59 9.28 11.03
N ILE A 70 3.58 9.07 10.19
CA ILE A 70 3.06 7.73 9.87
C ILE A 70 4.16 6.85 9.26
N LEU A 71 4.91 7.39 8.30
CA LEU A 71 5.98 6.65 7.64
C LEU A 71 7.08 6.25 8.61
N ASN A 72 7.60 7.23 9.36
CA ASN A 72 8.83 7.07 10.14
C ASN A 72 8.58 6.38 11.48
N VAL A 73 7.42 6.59 12.11
CA VAL A 73 7.11 6.02 13.41
C VAL A 73 6.28 4.74 13.26
N ALA A 74 5.10 4.85 12.62
CA ALA A 74 4.16 3.73 12.63
C ALA A 74 4.51 2.60 11.65
N LEU A 75 5.13 2.92 10.52
CA LEU A 75 5.47 1.93 9.48
C LEU A 75 6.91 1.43 9.59
N ASN A 76 7.89 2.34 9.73
CA ASN A 76 9.31 1.98 9.76
C ASN A 76 9.89 1.85 11.19
N GLY A 77 9.12 2.25 12.22
CA GLY A 77 9.54 2.28 13.63
C GLY A 77 10.49 3.44 13.92
N GLU A 78 10.41 4.03 15.13
CA GLU A 78 11.23 5.18 15.53
C GLU A 78 12.74 4.97 15.35
N SER A 79 13.20 3.74 15.41
CA SER A 79 14.63 3.42 15.25
C SER A 79 15.08 3.37 13.78
N GLY A 80 14.18 3.53 12.80
CA GLY A 80 14.49 3.44 11.37
C GLY A 80 15.04 2.07 10.94
N ASN A 81 14.83 1.05 11.76
CA ASN A 81 15.50 -0.24 11.61
C ASN A 81 15.02 -1.07 10.42
N THR A 82 13.87 -0.75 9.85
CA THR A 82 13.34 -1.55 8.75
C THR A 82 13.37 -0.84 7.41
N ASN A 83 13.09 0.45 7.35
CA ASN A 83 13.10 1.28 6.14
C ASN A 83 12.50 0.61 4.87
N ILE A 84 11.56 -0.32 5.11
CA ILE A 84 10.93 -1.12 4.06
C ILE A 84 9.72 -0.44 3.44
N TYR A 85 9.21 0.61 4.09
CA TYR A 85 8.12 1.40 3.56
C TYR A 85 8.60 2.72 3.00
N SER A 86 7.96 3.14 1.92
CA SER A 86 8.09 4.47 1.32
C SER A 86 6.71 5.13 1.21
N ALA A 87 6.67 6.44 1.25
CA ALA A 87 5.48 7.23 0.97
C ALA A 87 5.46 7.66 -0.50
N ALA A 88 4.29 7.67 -1.12
CA ALA A 88 4.08 8.40 -2.35
C ALA A 88 4.15 9.92 -2.07
N PRO A 89 4.44 10.78 -3.08
CA PRO A 89 4.44 12.22 -2.89
C PRO A 89 3.13 12.72 -2.29
N TYR A 90 3.24 13.61 -1.31
CA TYR A 90 2.12 14.27 -0.67
C TYR A 90 1.57 15.37 -1.58
N PHE A 91 0.25 15.48 -1.66
CA PHE A 91 -0.44 16.53 -2.39
C PHE A 91 -1.53 17.12 -1.52
N GLU A 92 -1.58 18.42 -1.46
CA GLU A 92 -2.71 19.15 -0.86
C GLU A 92 -3.93 19.01 -1.76
N ASN A 93 -5.11 18.89 -1.16
CA ASN A 93 -6.37 18.84 -1.87
C ASN A 93 -6.60 20.18 -2.61
N GLN A 94 -6.83 20.11 -3.91
CA GLN A 94 -7.06 21.27 -4.77
C GLN A 94 -8.54 21.54 -5.01
N SER A 95 -9.38 20.59 -4.67
CA SER A 95 -10.85 20.73 -4.76
C SER A 95 -11.39 21.50 -3.55
N GLY A 96 -12.54 22.16 -3.69
CA GLY A 96 -13.11 23.06 -2.67
C GLY A 96 -13.64 22.39 -1.39
N GLY A 97 -13.36 21.12 -1.14
CA GLY A 97 -13.99 20.30 -0.11
C GLY A 97 -13.28 20.20 1.24
N GLY A 98 -12.28 21.03 1.52
CA GLY A 98 -11.62 21.09 2.83
C GLY A 98 -10.15 20.70 2.85
N ASP A 99 -9.54 20.86 4.01
CA ASP A 99 -8.10 20.81 4.24
C ASP A 99 -7.57 19.37 4.56
N LEU A 100 -8.36 18.35 4.23
CA LEU A 100 -8.02 16.96 4.55
C LEU A 100 -7.53 16.22 3.31
N GLN A 101 -6.36 15.60 3.44
CA GLN A 101 -5.62 14.98 2.37
C GLN A 101 -5.73 13.45 2.41
N GLN A 102 -5.23 12.82 1.34
CA GLN A 102 -5.04 11.39 1.25
C GLN A 102 -3.56 11.09 1.00
N ALA A 103 -3.11 9.94 1.50
CA ALA A 103 -1.76 9.48 1.24
C ALA A 103 -1.73 7.96 0.99
N LEU A 104 -0.66 7.52 0.34
CA LEU A 104 -0.37 6.12 0.10
C LEU A 104 1.07 5.82 0.53
N PHE A 105 1.21 4.72 1.25
CA PHE A 105 2.48 4.13 1.67
C PHE A 105 2.57 2.71 1.10
N TYR A 106 3.76 2.29 0.75
CA TYR A 106 3.97 1.00 0.11
C TYR A 106 5.31 0.38 0.52
N ARG A 107 5.38 -0.94 0.48
CA ARG A 107 6.63 -1.67 0.67
C ARG A 107 7.54 -1.48 -0.54
N ASN A 108 8.68 -0.84 -0.33
CA ASN A 108 9.64 -0.53 -1.39
C ASN A 108 10.46 -1.75 -1.85
N ASP A 109 10.45 -2.84 -1.09
CA ASP A 109 11.00 -4.13 -1.51
C ASP A 109 10.04 -4.88 -2.48
N MET A 110 8.73 -4.57 -2.43
CA MET A 110 7.71 -5.20 -3.27
C MET A 110 7.26 -4.34 -4.45
N PHE A 111 7.35 -3.01 -4.33
CA PHE A 111 6.80 -2.10 -5.33
C PHE A 111 7.75 -0.96 -5.67
N VAL A 112 7.62 -0.49 -6.92
CA VAL A 112 8.17 0.77 -7.39
C VAL A 112 7.00 1.70 -7.74
N LEU A 113 7.00 2.92 -7.21
CA LEU A 113 6.03 3.93 -7.61
C LEU A 113 6.42 4.48 -8.99
N GLU A 114 5.60 4.21 -10.01
CA GLU A 114 5.83 4.68 -11.38
C GLU A 114 5.20 6.04 -11.63
N ASN A 115 4.01 6.30 -11.09
CA ASN A 115 3.28 7.53 -11.35
C ASN A 115 2.32 7.88 -10.21
N THR A 116 2.08 9.19 -10.07
CA THR A 116 1.01 9.76 -9.24
C THR A 116 0.25 10.80 -10.05
N GLU A 117 -1.07 10.73 -10.00
CA GLU A 117 -1.97 11.63 -10.70
C GLU A 117 -3.08 12.10 -9.75
N ILE A 118 -3.35 13.40 -9.76
CA ILE A 118 -4.45 13.99 -8.99
C ILE A 118 -5.62 14.23 -9.92
N ILE A 119 -6.73 13.59 -9.62
CA ILE A 119 -7.98 13.73 -10.35
C ILE A 119 -8.87 14.68 -9.56
N ASN A 120 -9.00 15.92 -10.06
CA ASN A 120 -9.83 16.93 -9.43
C ASN A 120 -11.31 16.58 -9.57
N THR A 121 -12.05 16.72 -8.47
CA THR A 121 -13.51 16.60 -8.46
C THR A 121 -14.14 17.87 -7.85
N PRO A 122 -15.45 18.06 -7.91
CA PRO A 122 -16.06 19.26 -7.31
C PRO A 122 -15.91 19.38 -5.79
N VAL A 123 -15.60 18.28 -5.08
CA VAL A 123 -15.61 18.24 -3.62
C VAL A 123 -14.27 17.87 -3.03
N ARG A 124 -13.70 16.74 -3.44
CA ARG A 124 -12.43 16.19 -2.92
C ARG A 124 -11.69 15.48 -4.03
N ASP A 125 -10.40 15.68 -4.11
CA ASP A 125 -9.57 15.04 -5.11
C ASP A 125 -9.52 13.51 -4.92
N ILE A 126 -9.25 12.82 -6.03
CA ILE A 126 -8.91 11.40 -6.02
C ILE A 126 -7.43 11.29 -6.36
N ASN A 127 -6.65 10.73 -5.45
CA ASN A 127 -5.24 10.47 -5.70
C ASN A 127 -5.10 9.09 -6.35
N LYS A 128 -4.57 9.07 -7.57
CA LYS A 128 -4.30 7.84 -8.31
C LYS A 128 -2.81 7.56 -8.30
N TYR A 129 -2.43 6.36 -7.89
CA TYR A 129 -1.07 5.89 -7.82
C TYR A 129 -0.90 4.68 -8.72
N THR A 130 0.20 4.62 -9.46
CA THR A 130 0.58 3.45 -10.26
C THR A 130 1.81 2.81 -9.61
N LEU A 131 1.62 1.62 -9.06
CA LEU A 131 2.67 0.82 -8.44
C LEU A 131 3.04 -0.34 -9.37
N LEU A 132 4.31 -0.48 -9.68
CA LEU A 132 4.86 -1.62 -10.40
C LEU A 132 5.31 -2.66 -9.39
N LEU A 133 4.82 -3.89 -9.53
CA LEU A 133 5.24 -5.01 -8.69
C LEU A 133 6.67 -5.43 -9.06
N ASN A 134 7.55 -5.42 -8.07
CA ASN A 134 8.96 -5.82 -8.21
C ASN A 134 9.06 -7.34 -8.34
N THR A 135 9.19 -7.84 -9.55
CA THR A 135 9.33 -9.26 -9.88
C THR A 135 10.50 -9.50 -10.80
N THR A 136 11.00 -10.72 -10.86
CA THR A 136 12.07 -11.11 -11.78
C THR A 136 11.67 -10.98 -13.26
N ALA A 137 10.37 -10.91 -13.54
CA ALA A 137 9.81 -10.73 -14.89
C ALA A 137 9.37 -9.28 -15.16
N GLN A 138 9.71 -8.33 -14.32
CA GLN A 138 9.25 -6.94 -14.40
C GLN A 138 9.49 -6.29 -15.77
N ASP A 139 10.63 -6.54 -16.40
CA ASP A 139 10.99 -5.94 -17.68
C ASP A 139 10.26 -6.57 -18.88
N THR A 140 9.81 -7.82 -18.76
CA THR A 140 9.18 -8.56 -19.84
C THR A 140 7.68 -8.75 -19.67
N ASN A 141 7.21 -8.78 -18.42
CA ASN A 141 5.80 -8.92 -18.07
C ASN A 141 5.46 -8.07 -16.82
N PRO A 142 5.44 -6.74 -16.94
CA PRO A 142 5.20 -5.84 -15.83
C PRO A 142 3.78 -5.99 -15.28
N ILE A 143 3.67 -6.13 -13.95
CA ILE A 143 2.38 -6.15 -13.25
C ILE A 143 2.20 -4.80 -12.56
N ARG A 144 1.18 -4.05 -12.95
CA ARG A 144 0.84 -2.74 -12.40
C ARG A 144 -0.41 -2.81 -11.56
N ILE A 145 -0.35 -2.13 -10.41
CA ILE A 145 -1.47 -1.93 -9.50
C ILE A 145 -1.84 -0.46 -9.55
N TYR A 146 -3.11 -0.19 -9.85
CA TYR A 146 -3.67 1.16 -9.82
C TYR A 146 -4.46 1.34 -8.54
N ALA A 147 -3.93 2.15 -7.62
CA ALA A 147 -4.61 2.49 -6.38
C ALA A 147 -5.28 3.86 -6.51
N TYR A 148 -6.56 3.93 -6.20
CA TYR A 148 -7.34 5.16 -6.17
C TYR A 148 -7.71 5.44 -4.72
N VAL A 149 -7.14 6.49 -4.14
CA VAL A 149 -7.40 6.90 -2.77
C VAL A 149 -8.31 8.11 -2.77
N THR A 150 -9.43 8.00 -2.12
CA THR A 150 -10.42 9.08 -2.04
C THR A 150 -11.15 9.06 -0.71
N HIS A 151 -11.53 10.24 -0.23
CA HIS A 151 -12.42 10.40 0.91
C HIS A 151 -13.78 10.94 0.41
N LEU A 152 -14.73 10.06 0.22
CA LEU A 152 -16.07 10.45 -0.25
C LEU A 152 -16.79 11.29 0.81
N LYS A 153 -17.52 12.31 0.35
CA LYS A 153 -18.36 13.13 1.21
C LYS A 153 -19.44 12.25 1.84
N SER A 154 -19.64 12.39 3.16
CA SER A 154 -20.80 11.76 3.80
C SER A 154 -22.12 12.31 3.21
N SER A 155 -23.15 11.48 3.13
CA SER A 155 -24.46 11.84 2.57
C SER A 155 -25.23 12.89 3.39
N GLN A 156 -24.78 13.24 4.57
CA GLN A 156 -25.33 14.31 5.41
C GLN A 156 -24.70 15.65 5.08
N GLY A 157 -24.88 16.13 3.87
CA GLY A 157 -24.64 17.52 3.51
C GLY A 157 -25.98 18.18 3.36
N SER A 158 -26.25 19.18 4.18
CA SER A 158 -27.36 20.11 3.96
C SER A 158 -27.48 20.48 2.50
N ALA A 159 -28.69 20.40 2.01
CA ALA A 159 -29.10 21.08 0.77
C ALA A 159 -28.81 22.58 0.84
#